data_966e5c23b204184720e2e5f1bca5b29e
#
_entry.id   966e5c23b204184720e2e5f1bca5b29e
#
_cell.length_a   1.000
_cell.length_b   1.000
_cell.length_c   1.000
_cell.angle_alpha   90.00
_cell.angle_beta   90.00
_cell.angle_gamma   90.00
#
_symmetry.space_group_name_H-M   'P 1'
#
loop_
_entity.id
_entity.type
_entity.pdbx_description
1 polymer ?
#
loop_
_entity_poly.entity_id
_entity_poly.type
_entity_poly.pdbx_seq_one_letter_code
_entity_poly.pdbx_strand_id
1 'polypeptide(L)'
;MSFIPLDYPREVLELPAIDGGLGYRRMVKNAQELEQYWRGKNGSGNVYFTAYGYTRTQAPKHHRVDYDTPLIHHFVMDFDCKDFKAKGVEVPFSVPRGEVIRLHQYLSKEDIKHFVWFSGGGYHVWVPLSESLKPTNGSEVSHIKHSGRTLLNKWDKLLNFRCNDPTVAFDMAGMIRIPNSYNAKRGCWMIPLTSEEITSLDYEDLMQLSQTPREGVTQLGKKPLKFEVKKRTTMTMGDIKEIDVPTVSLNNIHVLPCLVQAAMGGGNPIHRARVHFATYLANRLRFFFSHYHISKEEKGRHVQQISSICREQGWVDYKPEKTEQQVRSIVERGYTHAKCSTLYSEGFCVGKCQYYDGSMGD
;
A
#
# COMPACT_ATOMS: atom_id res chain seq x y z
N MET A 1 -6.98 -22.65 -6.43
CA MET A 1 -6.00 -21.58 -6.73
C MET A 1 -4.60 -22.19 -6.72
N SER A 2 -4.15 -22.75 -7.84
CA SER A 2 -2.89 -23.52 -7.87
C SER A 2 -1.74 -22.81 -8.61
N PHE A 3 -1.93 -21.56 -9.01
CA PHE A 3 -0.96 -20.84 -9.84
C PHE A 3 0.20 -20.21 -9.05
N ILE A 4 0.01 -19.98 -7.77
CA ILE A 4 1.04 -19.53 -6.82
C ILE A 4 0.89 -20.28 -5.51
N PRO A 5 1.98 -20.47 -4.73
CA PRO A 5 1.89 -20.99 -3.37
C PRO A 5 1.05 -20.06 -2.49
N LEU A 6 0.09 -20.63 -1.77
CA LEU A 6 -0.70 -19.92 -0.77
C LEU A 6 -0.27 -20.36 0.62
N ASP A 7 0.55 -19.54 1.25
CA ASP A 7 0.98 -19.78 2.63
C ASP A 7 -0.03 -19.25 3.65
N TYR A 8 0.04 -19.79 4.83
CA TYR A 8 -0.84 -19.46 5.95
C TYR A 8 -0.01 -19.31 7.26
N PRO A 9 -0.52 -18.55 8.24
CA PRO A 9 -1.79 -17.82 8.23
C PRO A 9 -1.77 -16.63 7.26
N ARG A 10 -2.98 -16.17 6.88
CA ARG A 10 -3.20 -14.91 6.14
C ARG A 10 -4.46 -14.21 6.60
N GLU A 11 -4.63 -12.96 6.24
CA GLU A 11 -5.87 -12.26 6.53
C GLU A 11 -6.79 -12.23 5.31
N VAL A 12 -8.10 -12.23 5.59
CA VAL A 12 -9.18 -12.07 4.62
C VAL A 12 -10.07 -10.91 5.02
N LEU A 13 -10.72 -10.31 4.05
CA LEU A 13 -11.59 -9.14 4.22
C LEU A 13 -12.75 -9.22 3.26
N GLU A 14 -13.96 -8.93 3.74
CA GLU A 14 -15.12 -8.64 2.91
C GLU A 14 -15.41 -7.13 2.97
N LEU A 15 -15.64 -6.53 1.81
CA LEU A 15 -16.15 -5.16 1.70
C LEU A 15 -17.56 -5.20 1.08
N PRO A 16 -18.52 -4.43 1.62
CA PRO A 16 -19.85 -4.32 1.03
C PRO A 16 -19.80 -3.89 -0.43
N ALA A 17 -20.77 -4.33 -1.21
CA ALA A 17 -20.85 -4.04 -2.64
C ALA A 17 -21.04 -2.54 -2.94
N ILE A 18 -21.75 -1.82 -2.07
CA ILE A 18 -22.29 -0.49 -2.36
C ILE A 18 -21.51 0.64 -1.67
N ASP A 19 -21.09 0.51 -0.42
CA ASP A 19 -20.66 1.68 0.37
C ASP A 19 -19.20 1.74 0.78
N GLY A 20 -18.35 0.79 0.37
CA GLY A 20 -16.93 0.80 0.74
C GLY A 20 -16.71 0.87 2.26
N GLY A 21 -17.64 0.37 3.04
CA GLY A 21 -17.61 0.38 4.50
C GLY A 21 -16.32 -0.26 5.03
N LEU A 22 -15.96 0.07 6.27
CA LEU A 22 -14.79 -0.50 6.95
C LEU A 22 -15.01 -2.01 7.12
N GLY A 23 -14.38 -2.79 6.25
CA GLY A 23 -14.38 -4.23 6.38
C GLY A 23 -13.56 -4.70 7.58
N TYR A 24 -13.97 -5.78 8.20
CA TYR A 24 -13.27 -6.38 9.30
C TYR A 24 -12.33 -7.49 8.80
N ARG A 25 -11.03 -7.37 9.07
CA ARG A 25 -10.05 -8.40 8.71
C ARG A 25 -10.16 -9.60 9.65
N ARG A 26 -10.17 -10.78 9.08
CA ARG A 26 -10.14 -12.06 9.79
C ARG A 26 -8.90 -12.84 9.38
N MET A 27 -8.34 -13.59 10.31
CA MET A 27 -7.24 -14.51 10.02
C MET A 27 -7.80 -15.87 9.60
N VAL A 28 -7.26 -16.45 8.54
CA VAL A 28 -7.45 -17.83 8.10
C VAL A 28 -6.13 -18.59 8.23
N LYS A 29 -6.19 -19.82 8.72
CA LYS A 29 -5.01 -20.59 9.11
C LYS A 29 -4.59 -21.63 8.07
N ASN A 30 -5.45 -21.94 7.12
CA ASN A 30 -5.22 -22.97 6.11
C ASN A 30 -6.11 -22.75 4.86
N ALA A 31 -5.88 -23.55 3.85
CA ALA A 31 -6.62 -23.48 2.59
C ALA A 31 -8.11 -23.77 2.73
N GLN A 32 -8.47 -24.67 3.65
CA GLN A 32 -9.88 -25.04 3.89
C GLN A 32 -10.66 -23.87 4.49
N GLU A 33 -10.09 -23.17 5.47
CA GLU A 33 -10.70 -21.97 6.06
C GLU A 33 -10.83 -20.83 5.03
N LEU A 34 -9.83 -20.66 4.14
CA LEU A 34 -9.90 -19.70 3.06
C LEU A 34 -11.02 -20.05 2.06
N GLU A 35 -11.10 -21.31 1.66
CA GLU A 35 -12.12 -21.77 0.73
C GLU A 35 -13.53 -21.63 1.32
N GLN A 36 -13.73 -21.99 2.56
CA GLN A 36 -15.00 -21.83 3.26
C GLN A 36 -15.39 -20.36 3.35
N TYR A 37 -14.44 -19.46 3.68
CA TYR A 37 -14.68 -18.03 3.72
C TYR A 37 -15.07 -17.51 2.34
N TRP A 38 -14.30 -17.86 1.31
CA TRP A 38 -14.53 -17.42 -0.05
C TRP A 38 -15.87 -17.91 -0.60
N ARG A 39 -16.20 -19.20 -0.44
CA ARG A 39 -17.50 -19.75 -0.88
C ARG A 39 -18.68 -19.10 -0.18
N GLY A 40 -18.56 -18.79 1.11
CA GLY A 40 -19.63 -18.20 1.91
C GLY A 40 -19.87 -16.71 1.63
N LYS A 41 -18.91 -16.01 1.02
CA LYS A 41 -18.93 -14.56 0.84
C LYS A 41 -18.86 -14.10 -0.62
N ASN A 42 -18.43 -14.98 -1.51
CA ASN A 42 -18.31 -14.66 -2.92
C ASN A 42 -19.67 -14.47 -3.58
N GLY A 43 -19.88 -13.30 -4.16
CA GLY A 43 -21.16 -12.91 -4.79
C GLY A 43 -22.03 -11.99 -3.91
N SER A 44 -21.90 -12.02 -2.57
CA SER A 44 -22.59 -11.09 -1.67
C SER A 44 -21.81 -9.82 -1.40
N GLY A 45 -20.49 -9.88 -1.51
CA GLY A 45 -19.57 -8.76 -1.30
C GLY A 45 -18.30 -8.91 -2.10
N ASN A 46 -17.42 -7.94 -1.95
CA ASN A 46 -16.08 -7.98 -2.52
C ASN A 46 -15.13 -8.66 -1.54
N VAL A 47 -14.53 -9.77 -1.93
CA VAL A 47 -13.64 -10.55 -1.07
C VAL A 47 -12.17 -10.33 -1.42
N TYR A 48 -11.39 -10.13 -0.37
CA TYR A 48 -9.96 -9.83 -0.45
C TYR A 48 -9.17 -10.73 0.50
N PHE A 49 -7.90 -10.90 0.22
CA PHE A 49 -6.95 -11.55 1.13
C PHE A 49 -5.62 -10.79 1.12
N THR A 50 -4.77 -11.00 2.13
CA THR A 50 -3.42 -10.45 2.10
C THR A 50 -2.63 -11.06 0.94
N ALA A 51 -1.85 -10.23 0.24
CA ALA A 51 -1.02 -10.68 -0.89
C ALA A 51 -0.10 -11.85 -0.49
N TYR A 52 0.31 -11.88 0.78
CA TYR A 52 1.25 -12.87 1.34
C TYR A 52 0.62 -13.67 2.48
N GLY A 53 1.16 -14.87 2.73
CA GLY A 53 1.04 -15.57 4.00
C GLY A 53 2.12 -15.09 4.98
N TYR A 54 2.12 -15.60 6.22
CA TYR A 54 3.05 -15.16 7.26
C TYR A 54 3.55 -16.34 8.07
N THR A 55 4.74 -16.23 8.66
CA THR A 55 5.29 -17.27 9.52
C THR A 55 4.84 -17.13 10.98
N ARG A 56 4.44 -15.92 11.39
CA ARG A 56 4.02 -15.62 12.77
C ARG A 56 2.71 -14.85 12.81
N THR A 57 2.05 -14.95 13.95
CA THR A 57 0.90 -14.11 14.31
C THR A 57 1.29 -13.13 15.40
N GLN A 58 0.60 -11.99 15.47
CA GLN A 58 0.71 -11.09 16.62
C GLN A 58 0.17 -11.79 17.88
N ALA A 59 0.50 -11.22 19.05
CA ALA A 59 0.07 -11.77 20.33
C ALA A 59 -1.44 -12.10 20.35
N PRO A 60 -1.86 -13.13 21.11
CA PRO A 60 -3.19 -13.76 21.01
C PRO A 60 -4.39 -12.83 21.06
N LYS A 61 -4.24 -11.65 21.68
CA LYS A 61 -5.32 -10.63 21.80
C LYS A 61 -5.71 -9.95 20.49
N HIS A 62 -4.90 -10.03 19.45
CA HIS A 62 -5.13 -9.22 18.23
C HIS A 62 -5.66 -10.01 17.04
N HIS A 63 -5.62 -11.36 17.09
CA HIS A 63 -6.07 -12.24 15.98
C HIS A 63 -5.58 -11.79 14.60
N ARG A 64 -4.34 -11.29 14.53
CA ARG A 64 -3.72 -10.74 13.31
C ARG A 64 -2.40 -11.43 13.01
N VAL A 65 -2.01 -11.39 11.75
CA VAL A 65 -0.69 -11.83 11.30
C VAL A 65 0.39 -10.81 11.70
N ASP A 66 1.62 -11.27 11.83
CA ASP A 66 2.79 -10.41 12.04
C ASP A 66 3.35 -9.94 10.69
N TYR A 67 3.10 -8.69 10.35
CA TYR A 67 3.49 -8.10 9.06
C TYR A 67 5.01 -7.97 8.86
N ASP A 68 5.81 -8.24 9.87
CA ASP A 68 7.27 -8.32 9.76
C ASP A 68 7.78 -9.70 9.34
N THR A 69 6.86 -10.66 9.13
CA THR A 69 7.21 -12.05 8.81
C THR A 69 6.47 -12.62 7.60
N PRO A 70 6.32 -11.87 6.49
CA PRO A 70 5.64 -12.36 5.30
C PRO A 70 6.43 -13.48 4.60
N LEU A 71 5.70 -14.36 3.93
CA LEU A 71 6.21 -15.35 2.99
C LEU A 71 5.95 -14.85 1.57
N ILE A 72 6.99 -14.35 0.91
CA ILE A 72 6.88 -13.64 -0.36
C ILE A 72 7.38 -14.54 -1.49
N HIS A 73 6.48 -15.15 -2.24
CA HIS A 73 6.76 -15.98 -3.43
C HIS A 73 6.54 -15.23 -4.74
N HIS A 74 5.91 -14.09 -4.68
CA HIS A 74 5.52 -13.27 -5.83
C HIS A 74 5.29 -11.84 -5.37
N PHE A 75 5.13 -10.94 -6.32
CA PHE A 75 4.50 -9.64 -6.02
C PHE A 75 3.37 -9.37 -7.01
N VAL A 76 2.50 -8.44 -6.65
CA VAL A 76 1.34 -8.07 -7.46
C VAL A 76 1.46 -6.60 -7.84
N MET A 77 1.25 -6.30 -9.11
CA MET A 77 1.07 -4.94 -9.61
C MET A 77 -0.43 -4.72 -9.87
N ASP A 78 -0.95 -3.58 -9.45
CA ASP A 78 -2.34 -3.18 -9.63
C ASP A 78 -2.42 -2.00 -10.60
N PHE A 79 -3.08 -2.19 -11.74
CA PHE A 79 -3.27 -1.18 -12.76
C PHE A 79 -4.72 -0.73 -12.77
N ASP A 80 -5.01 0.36 -12.10
CA ASP A 80 -6.33 1.00 -12.14
C ASP A 80 -6.21 2.54 -12.27
N CYS A 81 -7.31 3.19 -12.62
CA CYS A 81 -7.33 4.64 -12.83
C CYS A 81 -7.78 5.43 -11.60
N LYS A 82 -7.76 4.84 -10.38
CA LYS A 82 -8.26 5.50 -9.16
C LYS A 82 -7.58 6.83 -8.87
N ASP A 83 -6.25 6.87 -8.99
CA ASP A 83 -5.48 8.08 -8.67
C ASP A 83 -5.74 9.22 -9.65
N PHE A 84 -6.06 8.91 -10.91
CA PHE A 84 -6.45 9.91 -11.89
C PHE A 84 -7.88 10.40 -11.65
N LYS A 85 -8.81 9.54 -11.28
CA LYS A 85 -10.18 9.95 -10.89
C LYS A 85 -10.17 10.87 -9.67
N ALA A 86 -9.29 10.63 -8.70
CA ALA A 86 -9.12 11.50 -7.53
C ALA A 86 -8.63 12.91 -7.91
N LYS A 87 -7.94 13.04 -9.04
CA LYS A 87 -7.47 14.34 -9.61
C LYS A 87 -8.49 14.99 -10.53
N GLY A 88 -9.73 14.47 -10.64
CA GLY A 88 -10.76 14.99 -11.53
C GLY A 88 -10.49 14.72 -13.01
N VAL A 89 -9.51 13.89 -13.33
CA VAL A 89 -9.19 13.49 -14.69
C VAL A 89 -9.84 12.13 -14.96
N GLU A 90 -10.76 12.09 -15.90
CA GLU A 90 -11.31 10.82 -16.39
C GLU A 90 -10.29 10.16 -17.31
N VAL A 91 -9.74 9.03 -16.87
CA VAL A 91 -8.78 8.26 -17.67
C VAL A 91 -9.52 7.11 -18.33
N PRO A 92 -9.55 7.04 -19.67
CA PRO A 92 -10.19 5.95 -20.36
C PRO A 92 -9.48 4.62 -20.05
N PHE A 93 -10.25 3.54 -20.01
CA PHE A 93 -9.75 2.20 -19.69
C PHE A 93 -8.61 1.74 -20.63
N SER A 94 -8.53 2.31 -21.83
CA SER A 94 -7.42 2.07 -22.77
C SER A 94 -6.03 2.38 -22.19
N VAL A 95 -5.93 3.28 -21.19
CA VAL A 95 -4.63 3.64 -20.59
C VAL A 95 -4.08 2.48 -19.75
N PRO A 96 -4.76 1.98 -18.69
CA PRO A 96 -4.25 0.83 -17.94
C PRO A 96 -4.11 -0.42 -18.82
N ARG A 97 -4.98 -0.62 -19.81
CA ARG A 97 -4.85 -1.69 -20.79
C ARG A 97 -3.54 -1.57 -21.57
N GLY A 98 -3.24 -0.39 -22.12
CA GLY A 98 -1.99 -0.16 -22.85
C GLY A 98 -0.74 -0.37 -21.99
N GLU A 99 -0.81 -0.03 -20.69
CA GLU A 99 0.29 -0.27 -19.75
C GLU A 99 0.49 -1.77 -19.48
N VAL A 100 -0.58 -2.51 -19.27
CA VAL A 100 -0.52 -3.95 -19.06
C VAL A 100 -0.04 -4.68 -20.32
N ILE A 101 -0.45 -4.26 -21.51
CA ILE A 101 0.08 -4.80 -22.77
C ILE A 101 1.60 -4.61 -22.85
N ARG A 102 2.12 -3.40 -22.58
CA ARG A 102 3.57 -3.15 -22.58
C ARG A 102 4.31 -3.98 -21.54
N LEU A 103 3.76 -4.11 -20.33
CA LEU A 103 4.34 -4.97 -19.30
C LEU A 103 4.34 -6.43 -19.72
N HIS A 104 3.22 -6.95 -20.24
CA HIS A 104 3.10 -8.31 -20.73
C HIS A 104 4.13 -8.60 -21.84
N GLN A 105 4.25 -7.71 -22.82
CA GLN A 105 5.22 -7.84 -23.92
C GLN A 105 6.67 -7.85 -23.41
N TYR A 106 6.98 -6.95 -22.46
CA TYR A 106 8.30 -6.90 -21.83
C TYR A 106 8.61 -8.19 -21.07
N LEU A 107 7.70 -8.65 -20.19
CA LEU A 107 7.88 -9.86 -19.41
C LEU A 107 7.97 -11.10 -20.29
N SER A 108 7.18 -11.17 -21.38
CA SER A 108 7.22 -12.27 -22.36
C SER A 108 8.52 -12.29 -23.15
N LYS A 109 9.03 -11.13 -23.57
CA LYS A 109 10.34 -11.01 -24.25
C LYS A 109 11.48 -11.50 -23.37
N GLU A 110 11.43 -11.22 -22.08
CA GLU A 110 12.44 -11.67 -21.10
C GLU A 110 12.17 -13.10 -20.60
N ASP A 111 11.12 -13.77 -21.12
CA ASP A 111 10.64 -15.09 -20.70
C ASP A 111 10.30 -15.16 -19.20
N ILE A 112 9.90 -14.02 -18.59
CA ILE A 112 9.56 -13.93 -17.18
C ILE A 112 8.15 -14.46 -16.96
N LYS A 113 8.02 -15.41 -16.03
CA LYS A 113 6.74 -15.98 -15.61
C LYS A 113 5.85 -14.92 -14.98
N HIS A 114 4.60 -14.82 -15.48
CA HIS A 114 3.60 -13.91 -14.93
C HIS A 114 2.18 -14.40 -15.21
N PHE A 115 1.22 -13.78 -14.51
CA PHE A 115 -0.20 -14.03 -14.68
C PHE A 115 -0.92 -12.68 -14.73
N VAL A 116 -1.87 -12.54 -15.64
CA VAL A 116 -2.65 -11.31 -15.77
C VAL A 116 -4.11 -11.62 -15.48
N TRP A 117 -4.71 -10.77 -14.63
CA TRP A 117 -6.10 -10.87 -14.23
C TRP A 117 -6.82 -9.58 -14.56
N PHE A 118 -8.00 -9.69 -15.17
CA PHE A 118 -8.92 -8.58 -15.32
C PHE A 118 -9.87 -8.54 -14.12
N SER A 119 -10.03 -7.38 -13.47
CA SER A 119 -10.81 -7.22 -12.24
C SER A 119 -12.11 -6.41 -12.43
N GLY A 120 -12.44 -6.06 -13.69
CA GLY A 120 -13.59 -5.20 -14.03
C GLY A 120 -13.32 -3.70 -13.92
N GLY A 121 -12.31 -3.28 -13.20
CA GLY A 121 -11.90 -1.87 -13.06
C GLY A 121 -10.46 -1.60 -13.46
N GLY A 122 -9.73 -2.66 -13.74
CA GLY A 122 -8.32 -2.63 -14.03
C GLY A 122 -7.74 -4.03 -14.12
N TYR A 123 -6.45 -4.16 -13.90
CA TYR A 123 -5.72 -5.41 -14.01
C TYR A 123 -4.81 -5.65 -12.83
N HIS A 124 -4.70 -6.91 -12.41
CA HIS A 124 -3.64 -7.36 -11.51
C HIS A 124 -2.64 -8.19 -12.29
N VAL A 125 -1.36 -7.87 -12.19
CA VAL A 125 -0.27 -8.67 -12.78
C VAL A 125 0.53 -9.31 -11.64
N TRP A 126 0.55 -10.64 -11.62
CA TRP A 126 1.23 -11.44 -10.61
C TRP A 126 2.54 -11.96 -11.17
N VAL A 127 3.65 -11.67 -10.49
CA VAL A 127 4.99 -12.04 -10.94
C VAL A 127 5.66 -12.92 -9.89
N PRO A 128 5.76 -14.24 -10.12
CA PRO A 128 6.47 -15.15 -9.22
C PRO A 128 7.96 -14.86 -9.16
N LEU A 129 8.52 -15.00 -7.96
CA LEU A 129 9.95 -14.87 -7.70
C LEU A 129 10.66 -16.23 -7.81
N SER A 130 11.92 -16.23 -8.22
CA SER A 130 12.75 -17.44 -8.31
C SER A 130 13.03 -18.05 -6.92
N GLU A 131 13.09 -17.21 -5.90
CA GLU A 131 13.31 -17.59 -4.53
C GLU A 131 12.28 -16.93 -3.62
N SER A 132 11.83 -17.67 -2.62
CA SER A 132 10.93 -17.14 -1.62
C SER A 132 11.68 -16.27 -0.61
N LEU A 133 11.17 -15.07 -0.36
CA LEU A 133 11.72 -14.20 0.66
C LEU A 133 10.99 -14.43 1.98
N LYS A 134 11.74 -14.62 3.06
CA LYS A 134 11.22 -14.96 4.40
C LYS A 134 11.83 -14.05 5.45
N PRO A 135 11.51 -12.75 5.45
CA PRO A 135 12.02 -11.85 6.47
C PRO A 135 11.53 -12.26 7.84
N THR A 136 12.35 -12.00 8.85
CA THR A 136 12.09 -12.34 10.24
C THR A 136 11.83 -11.12 11.12
N ASN A 137 12.05 -9.93 10.56
CA ASN A 137 11.93 -8.65 11.27
C ASN A 137 11.68 -7.48 10.30
N GLY A 138 11.27 -6.34 10.87
CA GLY A 138 10.93 -5.14 10.09
C GLY A 138 12.10 -4.53 9.30
N SER A 139 13.36 -4.75 9.72
CA SER A 139 14.53 -4.27 8.97
C SER A 139 14.68 -5.02 7.65
N GLU A 140 14.56 -6.33 7.67
CA GLU A 140 14.59 -7.16 6.45
C GLU A 140 13.43 -6.82 5.52
N VAL A 141 12.22 -6.65 6.08
CA VAL A 141 11.06 -6.15 5.32
C VAL A 141 11.36 -4.80 4.67
N SER A 142 12.03 -3.89 5.36
CA SER A 142 12.40 -2.58 4.82
C SER A 142 13.36 -2.72 3.62
N HIS A 143 14.34 -3.62 3.68
CA HIS A 143 15.25 -3.90 2.56
C HIS A 143 14.51 -4.46 1.34
N ILE A 144 13.57 -5.38 1.55
CA ILE A 144 12.74 -5.95 0.49
C ILE A 144 11.89 -4.85 -0.16
N LYS A 145 11.21 -4.02 0.63
CA LYS A 145 10.40 -2.89 0.12
C LYS A 145 11.24 -1.90 -0.68
N HIS A 146 12.44 -1.59 -0.22
CA HIS A 146 13.36 -0.69 -0.93
C HIS A 146 13.78 -1.29 -2.28
N SER A 147 14.19 -2.55 -2.30
CA SER A 147 14.59 -3.25 -3.51
C SER A 147 13.42 -3.39 -4.50
N GLY A 148 12.22 -3.70 -3.99
CA GLY A 148 10.99 -3.75 -4.77
C GLY A 148 10.65 -2.40 -5.40
N ARG A 149 10.73 -1.31 -4.64
CA ARG A 149 10.53 0.04 -5.18
C ARG A 149 11.55 0.39 -6.27
N THR A 150 12.81 -0.01 -6.09
CA THR A 150 13.85 0.20 -7.10
C THR A 150 13.54 -0.54 -8.41
N LEU A 151 13.08 -1.78 -8.31
CA LEU A 151 12.64 -2.58 -9.46
C LEU A 151 11.44 -1.92 -10.17
N LEU A 152 10.43 -1.52 -9.42
CA LEU A 152 9.22 -0.89 -9.95
C LEU A 152 9.53 0.45 -10.63
N ASN A 153 10.37 1.28 -10.01
CA ASN A 153 10.81 2.54 -10.60
C ASN A 153 11.59 2.33 -11.92
N LYS A 154 12.37 1.24 -12.03
CA LYS A 154 13.04 0.87 -13.27
C LYS A 154 12.02 0.52 -14.37
N TRP A 155 11.02 -0.29 -14.03
CA TRP A 155 9.97 -0.67 -14.98
C TRP A 155 9.07 0.51 -15.34
N ASP A 156 8.74 1.35 -14.38
CA ASP A 156 7.96 2.58 -14.59
C ASP A 156 8.64 3.51 -15.61
N LYS A 157 9.94 3.77 -15.44
CA LYS A 157 10.73 4.56 -16.40
C LYS A 157 10.82 3.91 -17.78
N LEU A 158 10.99 2.58 -17.82
CA LEU A 158 11.15 1.83 -19.08
C LEU A 158 9.84 1.72 -19.85
N LEU A 159 8.72 1.51 -19.14
CA LEU A 159 7.42 1.19 -19.73
C LEU A 159 6.41 2.33 -19.60
N ASN A 160 6.78 3.44 -18.97
CA ASN A 160 5.99 4.66 -18.81
C ASN A 160 4.59 4.37 -18.21
N PHE A 161 4.58 3.86 -16.97
CA PHE A 161 3.34 3.60 -16.24
C PHE A 161 2.76 4.88 -15.63
N ARG A 162 1.44 4.97 -15.63
CA ARG A 162 0.65 6.05 -15.00
C ARG A 162 -0.46 5.51 -14.11
N CYS A 163 -0.93 4.29 -14.40
CA CYS A 163 -2.04 3.64 -13.73
C CYS A 163 -1.60 2.50 -12.78
N ASN A 164 -0.30 2.20 -12.70
CA ASN A 164 0.22 1.28 -11.70
C ASN A 164 0.16 1.91 -10.32
N ASP A 165 -0.51 1.25 -9.36
CA ASP A 165 -0.46 1.66 -7.95
C ASP A 165 0.85 1.18 -7.32
N PRO A 166 1.84 2.08 -7.09
CA PRO A 166 3.14 1.69 -6.56
C PRO A 166 3.09 1.23 -5.10
N THR A 167 1.95 1.39 -4.43
CA THR A 167 1.77 1.02 -3.01
C THR A 167 1.38 -0.44 -2.84
N VAL A 168 0.86 -1.11 -3.87
CA VAL A 168 0.39 -2.50 -3.80
C VAL A 168 1.54 -3.50 -3.80
N ALA A 169 2.50 -3.31 -4.71
CA ALA A 169 3.62 -4.23 -4.81
C ALA A 169 4.53 -4.13 -3.57
N PHE A 170 4.83 -5.28 -2.98
CA PHE A 170 5.59 -5.39 -1.73
C PHE A 170 4.95 -4.68 -0.51
N ASP A 171 3.64 -4.41 -0.56
CA ASP A 171 2.91 -4.03 0.66
C ASP A 171 2.61 -5.28 1.50
N MET A 172 3.30 -5.38 2.64
CA MET A 172 3.19 -6.55 3.52
C MET A 172 1.81 -6.65 4.18
N ALA A 173 1.09 -5.56 4.33
CA ALA A 173 -0.28 -5.52 4.85
C ALA A 173 -1.33 -5.38 3.74
N GLY A 174 -0.91 -5.34 2.48
CA GLY A 174 -1.76 -5.11 1.32
C GLY A 174 -2.84 -6.18 1.16
N MET A 175 -4.05 -5.72 0.93
CA MET A 175 -5.19 -6.59 0.62
C MET A 175 -5.44 -6.53 -0.88
N ILE A 176 -5.46 -7.68 -1.51
CA ILE A 176 -5.77 -7.81 -2.94
C ILE A 176 -7.02 -8.67 -3.12
N ARG A 177 -7.75 -8.41 -4.19
CA ARG A 177 -8.93 -9.21 -4.53
C ARG A 177 -8.54 -10.68 -4.72
N ILE A 178 -9.33 -11.58 -4.15
CA ILE A 178 -9.13 -13.01 -4.36
C ILE A 178 -9.36 -13.32 -5.85
N PRO A 179 -8.38 -13.94 -6.53
CA PRO A 179 -8.55 -14.36 -7.93
C PRO A 179 -9.79 -15.22 -8.13
N ASN A 180 -10.46 -15.04 -9.24
CA ASN A 180 -11.70 -15.72 -9.60
C ASN A 180 -12.86 -15.47 -8.61
N SER A 181 -12.85 -14.29 -7.96
CA SER A 181 -13.97 -13.83 -7.14
C SER A 181 -14.83 -12.81 -7.88
N TYR A 182 -16.08 -12.68 -7.44
CA TYR A 182 -17.01 -11.70 -8.00
C TYR A 182 -16.71 -10.28 -7.52
N ASN A 183 -16.69 -9.34 -8.44
CA ASN A 183 -16.58 -7.91 -8.17
C ASN A 183 -17.99 -7.29 -8.18
N ALA A 184 -18.65 -7.27 -7.04
CA ALA A 184 -20.02 -6.77 -6.92
C ALA A 184 -20.16 -5.29 -7.33
N LYS A 185 -19.10 -4.48 -7.21
CA LYS A 185 -19.11 -3.07 -7.65
C LYS A 185 -19.13 -2.93 -9.18
N ARG A 186 -18.60 -3.92 -9.91
CA ARG A 186 -18.48 -3.92 -11.38
C ARG A 186 -19.44 -4.89 -12.05
N GLY A 187 -20.09 -5.78 -11.30
CA GLY A 187 -20.98 -6.78 -11.83
C GLY A 187 -20.27 -7.85 -12.66
N CYS A 188 -19.04 -8.22 -12.31
CA CYS A 188 -18.25 -9.16 -13.09
C CYS A 188 -17.30 -10.00 -12.21
N TRP A 189 -16.79 -11.08 -12.76
CA TRP A 189 -15.77 -11.91 -12.10
C TRP A 189 -14.37 -11.39 -12.38
N MET A 190 -13.47 -11.53 -11.43
CA MET A 190 -12.03 -11.34 -11.68
C MET A 190 -11.51 -12.58 -12.39
N ILE A 191 -11.17 -12.47 -13.66
CA ILE A 191 -10.81 -13.59 -14.51
C ILE A 191 -9.35 -13.56 -14.97
N PRO A 192 -8.71 -14.74 -15.15
CA PRO A 192 -7.38 -14.82 -15.75
C PRO A 192 -7.46 -14.60 -17.27
N LEU A 193 -6.43 -14.00 -17.84
CA LEU A 193 -6.33 -13.72 -19.26
C LEU A 193 -5.20 -14.49 -19.93
N THR A 194 -5.43 -14.90 -21.17
CA THR A 194 -4.40 -15.43 -22.10
C THR A 194 -3.63 -14.27 -22.74
N SER A 195 -2.49 -14.57 -23.39
CA SER A 195 -1.69 -13.57 -24.12
C SER A 195 -2.50 -12.92 -25.25
N GLU A 196 -3.31 -13.68 -25.94
CA GLU A 196 -4.17 -13.19 -27.01
C GLU A 196 -5.24 -12.25 -26.46
N GLU A 197 -5.94 -12.63 -25.38
CA GLU A 197 -6.97 -11.80 -24.75
C GLU A 197 -6.42 -10.47 -24.22
N ILE A 198 -5.20 -10.45 -23.64
CA ILE A 198 -4.55 -9.24 -23.19
C ILE A 198 -4.34 -8.24 -24.34
N THR A 199 -3.95 -8.76 -25.52
CA THR A 199 -3.55 -7.92 -26.64
C THR A 199 -4.71 -7.55 -27.55
N SER A 200 -5.70 -8.44 -27.74
CA SER A 200 -6.76 -8.28 -28.73
C SER A 200 -8.07 -7.74 -28.18
N LEU A 201 -8.49 -8.15 -26.94
CA LEU A 201 -9.81 -7.78 -26.41
C LEU A 201 -9.84 -6.34 -25.89
N ASP A 202 -10.93 -5.65 -26.17
CA ASP A 202 -11.22 -4.34 -25.59
C ASP A 202 -11.95 -4.46 -24.23
N TYR A 203 -12.46 -3.34 -23.70
CA TYR A 203 -13.13 -3.34 -22.40
C TYR A 203 -14.47 -4.07 -22.42
N GLU A 204 -15.24 -3.88 -23.47
CA GLU A 204 -16.56 -4.47 -23.66
C GLU A 204 -16.45 -5.99 -23.77
N ASP A 205 -15.51 -6.47 -24.57
CA ASP A 205 -15.19 -7.90 -24.72
C ASP A 205 -14.78 -8.52 -23.40
N LEU A 206 -13.89 -7.85 -22.64
CA LEU A 206 -13.44 -8.31 -21.33
C LEU A 206 -14.57 -8.33 -20.31
N MET A 207 -15.46 -7.33 -20.32
CA MET A 207 -16.64 -7.30 -19.46
C MET A 207 -17.61 -8.43 -19.80
N GLN A 208 -17.81 -8.74 -21.08
CA GLN A 208 -18.64 -9.87 -21.51
C GLN A 208 -18.01 -11.19 -21.08
N LEU A 209 -16.71 -11.37 -21.30
CA LEU A 209 -15.95 -12.56 -20.91
C LEU A 209 -15.98 -12.80 -19.39
N SER A 210 -16.03 -11.73 -18.61
CA SER A 210 -16.01 -11.76 -17.14
C SER A 210 -17.38 -11.94 -16.48
N GLN A 211 -18.45 -12.20 -17.26
CA GLN A 211 -19.78 -12.50 -16.70
C GLN A 211 -19.84 -13.88 -16.03
N THR A 212 -18.87 -14.75 -16.31
CA THR A 212 -18.75 -16.07 -15.68
C THR A 212 -17.35 -16.27 -15.10
N PRO A 213 -17.20 -17.02 -13.99
CA PRO A 213 -15.87 -17.38 -13.49
C PRO A 213 -15.17 -18.29 -14.48
N ARG A 214 -13.84 -18.23 -14.53
CA ARG A 214 -13.03 -19.07 -15.44
C ARG A 214 -12.24 -20.09 -14.66
N GLU A 215 -12.36 -21.35 -15.06
CA GLU A 215 -11.50 -22.41 -14.54
C GLU A 215 -10.12 -22.33 -15.20
N GLY A 216 -9.10 -22.66 -14.40
CA GLY A 216 -7.72 -22.64 -14.86
C GLY A 216 -7.11 -21.24 -14.77
N VAL A 217 -5.81 -21.19 -15.01
CA VAL A 217 -5.00 -19.97 -15.03
C VAL A 217 -3.95 -20.10 -16.12
N THR A 218 -3.88 -19.13 -17.00
CA THR A 218 -2.87 -19.11 -18.05
C THR A 218 -1.54 -18.60 -17.52
N GLN A 219 -0.55 -19.46 -17.48
CA GLN A 219 0.83 -19.07 -17.21
C GLN A 219 1.45 -18.45 -18.47
N LEU A 220 1.99 -17.25 -18.33
CA LEU A 220 2.70 -16.51 -19.38
C LEU A 220 4.18 -16.47 -18.99
N GLY A 221 5.08 -16.73 -19.95
CA GLY A 221 6.51 -16.91 -19.70
C GLY A 221 6.84 -18.16 -18.88
N LYS A 222 8.12 -18.50 -18.75
CA LYS A 222 8.57 -19.75 -18.14
C LYS A 222 9.40 -19.54 -16.86
N LYS A 223 10.24 -18.51 -16.83
CA LYS A 223 11.23 -18.30 -15.76
C LYS A 223 10.67 -17.39 -14.67
N PRO A 224 10.64 -17.81 -13.40
CA PRO A 224 10.32 -16.88 -12.32
C PRO A 224 11.34 -15.73 -12.27
N LEU A 225 10.90 -14.58 -11.80
CA LEU A 225 11.74 -13.39 -11.74
C LEU A 225 12.86 -13.57 -10.72
N LYS A 226 14.11 -13.38 -11.15
CA LYS A 226 15.24 -13.25 -10.22
C LYS A 226 15.18 -11.89 -9.54
N PHE A 227 14.94 -11.89 -8.23
CA PHE A 227 14.83 -10.68 -7.42
C PHE A 227 15.93 -10.64 -6.36
N GLU A 228 16.75 -9.60 -6.41
CA GLU A 228 17.84 -9.41 -5.46
C GLU A 228 17.45 -8.38 -4.40
N VAL A 229 17.49 -8.80 -3.14
CA VAL A 229 17.32 -7.90 -2.00
C VAL A 229 18.66 -7.21 -1.73
N LYS A 230 18.72 -5.92 -2.05
CA LYS A 230 19.86 -5.10 -1.71
C LYS A 230 19.69 -4.58 -0.28
N LYS A 231 20.67 -4.85 0.57
CA LYS A 231 20.71 -4.18 1.88
C LYS A 231 20.75 -2.68 1.60
N ARG A 232 19.81 -1.96 2.17
CA ARG A 232 19.89 -0.50 2.16
C ARG A 232 21.18 -0.17 2.91
N THR A 233 22.12 0.44 2.22
CA THR A 233 23.30 0.99 2.88
C THR A 233 22.75 2.09 3.80
N THR A 234 22.72 1.83 5.09
CA THR A 234 22.58 2.89 6.08
C THR A 234 23.82 3.75 5.85
N MET A 235 23.63 4.96 5.34
CA MET A 235 24.71 5.93 5.35
C MET A 235 25.17 6.02 6.79
N THR A 236 26.46 5.75 7.01
CA THR A 236 27.05 5.96 8.31
C THR A 236 27.01 7.44 8.63
N MET A 237 26.88 7.79 9.90
CA MET A 237 26.72 9.17 10.37
C MET A 237 27.80 10.14 9.82
N GLY A 238 28.99 9.64 9.42
CA GLY A 238 30.04 10.44 8.79
C GLY A 238 29.70 11.02 7.43
N ASP A 239 28.70 10.44 6.72
CA ASP A 239 28.32 10.83 5.36
C ASP A 239 27.14 11.82 5.33
N ILE A 240 26.50 12.08 6.48
CA ILE A 240 25.32 12.96 6.57
C ILE A 240 25.79 14.37 6.86
N LYS A 241 25.74 15.23 5.86
CA LYS A 241 26.01 16.67 6.01
C LYS A 241 25.02 17.30 6.98
N GLU A 242 25.51 18.17 7.84
CA GLU A 242 24.63 19.08 8.59
C GLU A 242 23.91 20.00 7.60
N ILE A 243 22.59 20.06 7.72
CA ILE A 243 21.74 20.87 6.85
C ILE A 243 21.07 21.92 7.72
N ASP A 244 21.32 23.17 7.41
CA ASP A 244 20.54 24.28 7.95
C ASP A 244 19.22 24.37 7.16
N VAL A 245 18.11 24.08 7.82
CA VAL A 245 16.79 23.99 7.19
C VAL A 245 15.89 25.04 7.81
N PRO A 246 15.19 25.87 7.02
CA PRO A 246 14.29 26.86 7.55
C PRO A 246 13.18 26.23 8.39
N THR A 247 12.93 26.78 9.54
CA THR A 247 11.84 26.39 10.44
C THR A 247 10.51 26.99 9.97
N VAL A 248 9.48 26.16 9.94
CA VAL A 248 8.10 26.60 9.74
C VAL A 248 7.33 26.46 11.04
N SER A 249 6.63 27.52 11.44
CA SER A 249 5.75 27.52 12.60
C SER A 249 4.30 27.56 12.15
N LEU A 250 3.51 26.59 12.57
CA LEU A 250 2.07 26.52 12.36
C LEU A 250 1.36 26.68 13.70
N ASN A 251 0.60 27.75 13.87
CA ASN A 251 -0.14 28.02 15.11
C ASN A 251 0.75 27.85 16.37
N ASN A 252 1.95 28.44 16.36
CA ASN A 252 2.98 28.33 17.40
C ASN A 252 3.58 26.91 17.59
N ILE A 253 3.32 25.99 16.71
CA ILE A 253 3.97 24.66 16.70
C ILE A 253 5.11 24.69 15.69
N HIS A 254 6.33 24.54 16.17
CA HIS A 254 7.48 24.34 15.27
C HIS A 254 7.39 22.96 14.61
N VAL A 255 7.33 22.93 13.28
CA VAL A 255 7.25 21.71 12.50
C VAL A 255 8.64 21.26 12.07
N LEU A 256 8.93 19.97 12.21
CA LEU A 256 10.21 19.40 11.77
C LEU A 256 10.41 19.63 10.26
N PRO A 257 11.59 20.11 9.82
CA PRO A 257 11.86 20.42 8.42
C PRO A 257 11.57 19.26 7.47
N CYS A 258 11.87 18.03 7.88
CA CYS A 258 11.56 16.82 7.09
C CYS A 258 10.04 16.60 6.88
N LEU A 259 9.22 16.98 7.84
CA LEU A 259 7.76 16.91 7.73
C LEU A 259 7.21 18.08 6.90
N VAL A 260 7.82 19.25 6.99
CA VAL A 260 7.53 20.38 6.10
C VAL A 260 7.72 19.98 4.65
N GLN A 261 8.90 19.44 4.34
CA GLN A 261 9.22 18.99 2.99
C GLN A 261 8.32 17.85 2.50
N ALA A 262 7.99 16.90 3.38
CA ALA A 262 7.24 15.70 3.02
C ALA A 262 5.72 15.91 2.91
N ALA A 263 5.15 16.86 3.68
CA ALA A 263 3.70 16.98 3.82
C ALA A 263 3.13 18.38 3.58
N MET A 264 3.98 19.42 3.49
CA MET A 264 3.56 20.81 3.28
C MET A 264 3.88 21.28 1.86
N GLY A 265 3.31 22.40 1.46
CA GLY A 265 3.61 23.02 0.16
C GLY A 265 2.69 22.61 -0.99
N GLY A 266 1.55 21.99 -0.70
CA GLY A 266 0.57 21.59 -1.72
C GLY A 266 0.89 20.23 -2.35
N GLY A 267 0.25 19.94 -3.47
CA GLY A 267 0.43 18.65 -4.14
C GLY A 267 -0.28 17.48 -3.47
N ASN A 268 0.24 16.29 -3.69
CA ASN A 268 -0.36 15.05 -3.15
C ASN A 268 0.69 14.25 -2.36
N PRO A 269 1.02 14.64 -1.11
CA PRO A 269 1.95 13.87 -0.29
C PRO A 269 1.44 12.45 -0.09
N ILE A 270 2.34 11.48 -0.05
CA ILE A 270 1.95 10.10 0.23
C ILE A 270 1.28 10.00 1.61
N HIS A 271 0.34 9.07 1.75
CA HIS A 271 -0.45 8.89 2.98
C HIS A 271 0.42 8.82 4.24
N ARG A 272 1.56 8.16 4.19
CA ARG A 272 2.47 7.98 5.33
C ARG A 272 3.09 9.30 5.80
N ALA A 273 3.45 10.19 4.88
CA ALA A 273 3.92 11.54 5.21
C ALA A 273 2.86 12.34 5.97
N ARG A 274 1.60 12.26 5.53
CA ARG A 274 0.46 12.91 6.20
C ARG A 274 0.21 12.34 7.60
N VAL A 275 0.33 11.02 7.76
CA VAL A 275 0.20 10.36 9.09
C VAL A 275 1.31 10.82 10.02
N HIS A 276 2.56 10.87 9.58
CA HIS A 276 3.67 11.40 10.40
C HIS A 276 3.47 12.86 10.77
N PHE A 277 3.03 13.68 9.82
CA PHE A 277 2.73 15.08 10.05
C PHE A 277 1.62 15.27 11.10
N ALA A 278 0.48 14.60 10.93
CA ALA A 278 -0.63 14.67 11.87
C ALA A 278 -0.25 14.11 13.27
N THR A 279 0.52 13.02 13.30
CA THR A 279 1.00 12.43 14.56
C THR A 279 1.98 13.37 15.28
N TYR A 280 2.86 14.03 14.55
CA TYR A 280 3.76 15.03 15.11
C TYR A 280 2.98 16.20 15.72
N LEU A 281 2.02 16.76 15.00
CA LEU A 281 1.16 17.83 15.51
C LEU A 281 0.40 17.39 16.77
N ALA A 282 -0.16 16.19 16.77
CA ALA A 282 -0.86 15.65 17.94
C ALA A 282 0.05 15.51 19.16
N ASN A 283 1.29 15.07 18.97
CA ASN A 283 2.27 14.97 20.05
C ASN A 283 2.70 16.33 20.58
N ARG A 284 2.87 17.33 19.70
CA ARG A 284 3.26 18.68 20.13
C ARG A 284 2.15 19.36 20.90
N LEU A 285 0.90 19.23 20.48
CA LEU A 285 -0.26 19.71 21.23
C LEU A 285 -0.40 19.01 22.59
N ARG A 286 -0.15 17.69 22.62
CA ARG A 286 -0.19 16.90 23.86
C ARG A 286 0.91 17.28 24.84
N PHE A 287 2.11 17.62 24.36
CA PHE A 287 3.24 18.01 25.21
C PHE A 287 2.95 19.25 26.04
N PHE A 288 2.19 20.20 25.53
CA PHE A 288 1.76 21.37 26.27
C PHE A 288 0.79 21.03 27.40
N PHE A 289 0.16 19.85 27.40
CA PHE A 289 -0.85 19.39 28.34
C PHE A 289 -0.47 18.10 29.09
N SER A 290 0.79 17.68 29.02
CA SER A 290 1.25 16.35 29.48
C SER A 290 1.12 16.09 31.00
N HIS A 291 0.69 17.06 31.81
CA HIS A 291 0.50 16.91 33.23
C HIS A 291 -0.96 16.73 33.67
N TYR A 292 -1.91 16.69 32.72
CA TYR A 292 -3.33 16.57 33.03
C TYR A 292 -4.00 15.48 32.17
N HIS A 293 -5.00 14.81 32.73
CA HIS A 293 -5.91 13.96 31.98
C HIS A 293 -6.70 14.84 31.00
N ILE A 294 -6.41 14.71 29.72
CA ILE A 294 -7.08 15.46 28.65
C ILE A 294 -8.54 15.02 28.59
N SER A 295 -9.48 15.92 28.75
CA SER A 295 -10.91 15.63 28.66
C SER A 295 -11.33 15.22 27.24
N LYS A 296 -12.50 14.61 27.10
CA LYS A 296 -13.05 14.25 25.78
C LYS A 296 -13.26 15.48 24.89
N GLU A 297 -13.63 16.59 25.48
CA GLU A 297 -13.84 17.87 24.78
C GLU A 297 -12.52 18.46 24.28
N GLU A 298 -11.46 18.41 25.08
CA GLU A 298 -10.13 18.85 24.68
C GLU A 298 -9.56 17.98 23.56
N LYS A 299 -9.76 16.66 23.62
CA LYS A 299 -9.40 15.77 22.49
C LYS A 299 -10.16 16.17 21.23
N GLY A 300 -11.44 16.51 21.33
CA GLY A 300 -12.24 17.02 20.23
C GLY A 300 -11.67 18.31 19.63
N ARG A 301 -11.27 19.27 20.48
CA ARG A 301 -10.62 20.53 20.03
C ARG A 301 -9.30 20.26 19.30
N HIS A 302 -8.46 19.35 19.82
CA HIS A 302 -7.20 18.97 19.15
C HIS A 302 -7.45 18.32 17.79
N VAL A 303 -8.47 17.46 17.67
CA VAL A 303 -8.85 16.86 16.38
C VAL A 303 -9.23 17.94 15.38
N GLN A 304 -10.06 18.91 15.78
CA GLN A 304 -10.47 20.02 14.91
C GLN A 304 -9.28 20.89 14.50
N GLN A 305 -8.41 21.24 15.44
CA GLN A 305 -7.22 22.06 15.17
C GLN A 305 -6.27 21.38 14.19
N ILE A 306 -5.93 20.10 14.41
CA ILE A 306 -5.05 19.35 13.51
C ILE A 306 -5.70 19.18 12.14
N SER A 307 -6.99 18.88 12.10
CA SER A 307 -7.73 18.73 10.83
C SER A 307 -7.78 20.04 10.02
N SER A 308 -7.90 21.20 10.72
CA SER A 308 -7.80 22.52 10.07
C SER A 308 -6.42 22.74 9.47
N ILE A 309 -5.35 22.49 10.26
CA ILE A 309 -3.97 22.58 9.76
C ILE A 309 -3.76 21.69 8.52
N CYS A 310 -4.26 20.45 8.56
CA CYS A 310 -4.17 19.54 7.41
C CYS A 310 -4.94 20.05 6.18
N ARG A 311 -6.09 20.69 6.39
CA ARG A 311 -6.88 21.34 5.31
C ARG A 311 -6.11 22.47 4.65
N GLU A 312 -5.47 23.31 5.45
CA GLU A 312 -4.70 24.47 4.98
C GLU A 312 -3.48 24.11 4.14
N GLN A 313 -3.04 22.82 4.19
CA GLN A 313 -1.92 22.35 3.35
C GLN A 313 -2.28 22.24 1.87
N GLY A 314 -3.54 22.29 1.49
CA GLY A 314 -3.97 22.29 0.09
C GLY A 314 -3.70 20.97 -0.65
N TRP A 315 -3.75 19.82 0.08
CA TRP A 315 -3.58 18.51 -0.57
C TRP A 315 -4.67 18.23 -1.60
N VAL A 316 -4.27 17.85 -2.80
CA VAL A 316 -5.16 17.70 -3.97
C VAL A 316 -6.31 16.70 -3.72
N ASP A 317 -6.05 15.62 -2.98
CA ASP A 317 -7.05 14.58 -2.66
C ASP A 317 -7.59 14.70 -1.23
N TYR A 318 -7.52 15.89 -0.63
CA TYR A 318 -8.00 16.12 0.73
C TYR A 318 -9.49 15.79 0.87
N LYS A 319 -9.81 14.91 1.83
CA LYS A 319 -11.20 14.54 2.20
C LYS A 319 -11.42 14.86 3.68
N PRO A 320 -12.23 15.87 4.01
CA PRO A 320 -12.42 16.35 5.38
C PRO A 320 -12.78 15.24 6.36
N GLU A 321 -13.82 14.47 6.08
CA GLU A 321 -14.33 13.41 6.95
C GLU A 321 -13.28 12.31 7.20
N LYS A 322 -12.61 11.87 6.13
CA LYS A 322 -11.56 10.85 6.24
C LYS A 322 -10.35 11.35 7.03
N THR A 323 -9.96 12.60 6.82
CA THR A 323 -8.84 13.23 7.55
C THR A 323 -9.20 13.35 9.02
N GLU A 324 -10.39 13.87 9.36
CA GLU A 324 -10.83 14.00 10.74
C GLU A 324 -10.90 12.65 11.44
N GLN A 325 -11.43 11.61 10.80
CA GLN A 325 -11.47 10.26 11.37
C GLN A 325 -10.07 9.71 11.67
N GLN A 326 -9.11 9.93 10.77
CA GLN A 326 -7.73 9.51 10.97
C GLN A 326 -7.04 10.30 12.09
N VAL A 327 -7.20 11.61 12.10
CA VAL A 327 -6.67 12.48 13.15
C VAL A 327 -7.27 12.11 14.51
N ARG A 328 -8.56 11.86 14.58
CA ARG A 328 -9.25 11.37 15.78
C ARG A 328 -8.63 10.07 16.30
N SER A 329 -8.41 9.11 15.42
CA SER A 329 -7.73 7.85 15.79
C SER A 329 -6.32 8.07 16.33
N ILE A 330 -5.54 9.01 15.76
CA ILE A 330 -4.20 9.36 16.24
C ILE A 330 -4.27 9.98 17.65
N VAL A 331 -5.17 10.93 17.86
CA VAL A 331 -5.32 11.63 19.14
C VAL A 331 -5.83 10.68 20.24
N GLU A 332 -6.85 9.88 19.95
CA GLU A 332 -7.44 8.95 20.92
C GLU A 332 -6.51 7.82 21.33
N ARG A 333 -5.79 7.24 20.38
CA ARG A 333 -4.85 6.14 20.63
C ARG A 333 -3.50 6.61 21.18
N GLY A 334 -3.23 7.90 21.09
CA GLY A 334 -2.02 8.49 21.63
C GLY A 334 -0.75 8.03 20.94
N TYR A 335 -0.78 7.93 19.60
CA TYR A 335 0.42 7.58 18.84
C TYR A 335 1.56 8.55 19.14
N THR A 336 2.77 8.00 19.23
CA THR A 336 4.00 8.79 19.33
C THR A 336 4.48 9.19 17.95
N HIS A 337 5.11 10.36 17.81
CA HIS A 337 5.70 10.77 16.55
C HIS A 337 6.91 9.89 16.21
N ALA A 338 7.19 9.77 14.93
CA ALA A 338 8.30 8.97 14.44
C ALA A 338 9.65 9.58 14.86
N LYS A 339 10.61 8.73 15.21
CA LYS A 339 12.00 9.12 15.45
C LYS A 339 12.67 9.56 14.15
N CYS A 340 13.75 10.33 14.23
CA CYS A 340 14.55 10.72 13.08
C CYS A 340 15.02 9.52 12.26
N SER A 341 15.44 8.43 12.91
CA SER A 341 15.81 7.17 12.24
C SER A 341 14.66 6.59 11.40
N THR A 342 13.43 6.64 11.87
CA THR A 342 12.26 6.19 11.12
C THR A 342 12.00 7.09 9.93
N LEU A 343 11.96 8.41 10.12
CA LEU A 343 11.73 9.37 9.03
C LEU A 343 12.83 9.30 7.98
N TYR A 344 14.08 9.07 8.38
CA TYR A 344 15.21 8.86 7.48
C TYR A 344 15.07 7.55 6.70
N SER A 345 14.78 6.44 7.39
CA SER A 345 14.59 5.13 6.74
C SER A 345 13.44 5.12 5.74
N GLU A 346 12.44 5.97 5.94
CA GLU A 346 11.30 6.12 5.04
C GLU A 346 11.51 7.16 3.93
N GLY A 347 12.67 7.81 3.91
CA GLY A 347 13.04 8.80 2.88
C GLY A 347 12.42 10.18 3.08
N PHE A 348 11.87 10.47 4.25
CA PHE A 348 11.34 11.81 4.59
C PHE A 348 12.40 12.73 5.17
N CYS A 349 13.35 12.19 5.91
CA CYS A 349 14.44 12.97 6.50
C CYS A 349 15.61 13.05 5.52
N VAL A 350 16.11 14.25 5.27
CA VAL A 350 17.22 14.51 4.34
C VAL A 350 18.60 14.51 5.01
N GLY A 351 18.66 14.47 6.34
CA GLY A 351 19.92 14.46 7.08
C GLY A 351 19.81 14.98 8.52
N LYS A 352 20.94 15.19 9.18
CA LYS A 352 20.99 15.82 10.50
C LYS A 352 20.64 17.29 10.39
N CYS A 353 19.64 17.71 11.15
CA CYS A 353 19.30 19.11 11.33
C CYS A 353 19.34 19.47 12.83
N GLN A 354 19.14 20.72 13.17
CA GLN A 354 19.11 21.20 14.57
C GLN A 354 18.06 20.51 15.48
N TYR A 355 17.16 19.70 14.92
CA TYR A 355 16.13 18.94 15.64
C TYR A 355 16.42 17.45 15.72
N TYR A 356 17.63 17.05 15.38
CA TYR A 356 18.02 15.64 15.41
C TYR A 356 17.89 15.06 16.83
N ASP A 357 17.18 13.93 16.95
CA ASP A 357 16.86 13.29 18.23
C ASP A 357 17.89 12.23 18.71
N GLY A 358 19.01 12.12 18.02
CA GLY A 358 20.05 11.13 18.35
C GLY A 358 19.73 9.68 17.97
N SER A 359 18.58 9.41 17.34
CA SER A 359 18.09 8.03 17.12
C SER A 359 18.71 7.30 15.94
N MET A 360 19.56 7.96 15.12
CA MET A 360 20.16 7.33 13.93
C MET A 360 21.42 6.51 14.22
N GLY A 361 21.82 6.40 15.49
CA GLY A 361 22.99 5.66 15.92
C GLY A 361 24.32 6.38 15.57
N ASP A 362 25.34 6.14 16.32
CA ASP A 362 26.72 6.52 15.99
C ASP A 362 27.36 5.50 15.07
#